data_ab62f4f693552715c9af92f9c9449984
#
_entry.id   ab62f4f693552715c9af92f9c9449984
#
_cell.length_a   1.000
_cell.length_b   1.000
_cell.length_c   1.000
_cell.angle_alpha   90.00
_cell.angle_beta   90.00
_cell.angle_gamma   90.00
#
_symmetry.space_group_name_H-M   'P 1'
#
loop_
_entity.id
_entity.type
_entity.pdbx_description
1 polymer ?
#
loop_
_entity_poly.entity_id
_entity_poly.type
_entity_poly.pdbx_seq_one_letter_code
_entity_poly.pdbx_strand_id
1 'polypeptide(L)'
;MESFYSIQGEGFHTGKPAYFIRLAGCDVNCHWCDVKESWDISEDQYLSIDEIISNVIKYSAETVIITGGEPLMHNLSELTDALKEKKKKIHLETSGTHPISGHFDWICFSPKNFKVSDTESKKCLAVFISPLRKKISPK
;
A
#
# COMPACT_ATOMS: atom_id res chain seq x y z
N MET A 1 -6.77 3.65 11.36
CA MET A 1 -5.39 3.38 10.88
C MET A 1 -4.60 2.68 11.98
N GLU A 2 -3.75 1.74 11.59
CA GLU A 2 -2.88 1.01 12.51
C GLU A 2 -1.43 1.10 12.01
N SER A 3 -0.45 1.20 12.91
CA SER A 3 0.94 1.15 12.51
C SER A 3 1.81 0.45 13.55
N PHE A 4 2.74 -0.38 13.09
CA PHE A 4 3.56 -1.22 13.95
C PHE A 4 4.86 -1.64 13.28
N TYR A 5 5.84 -2.00 14.10
CA TYR A 5 7.11 -2.59 13.66
C TYR A 5 7.02 -4.11 13.73
N SER A 6 7.34 -4.79 12.63
CA SER A 6 7.28 -6.24 12.53
C SER A 6 8.21 -6.77 11.43
N ILE A 7 8.07 -8.06 11.14
CA ILE A 7 8.77 -8.73 10.03
C ILE A 7 7.80 -8.88 8.87
N GLN A 8 8.26 -8.57 7.65
CA GLN A 8 7.48 -8.85 6.45
C GLN A 8 7.24 -10.35 6.32
N GLY A 9 5.97 -10.75 6.31
CA GLY A 9 5.54 -12.15 6.24
C GLY A 9 5.36 -12.68 4.82
N GLU A 10 5.31 -11.80 3.81
CA GLU A 10 4.87 -12.15 2.46
C GLU A 10 5.79 -11.63 1.36
N GLY A 11 5.73 -12.31 0.21
CA GLY A 11 6.37 -11.88 -1.01
C GLY A 11 7.91 -11.94 -1.00
N PHE A 12 8.52 -11.23 -1.92
CA PHE A 12 9.98 -11.28 -2.16
C PHE A 12 10.81 -10.81 -0.95
N HIS A 13 10.26 -9.93 -0.13
CA HIS A 13 10.96 -9.36 1.03
C HIS A 13 10.63 -10.06 2.35
N THR A 14 10.04 -11.26 2.32
CA THR A 14 9.75 -12.08 3.52
C THR A 14 10.97 -12.21 4.41
N GLY A 15 10.76 -12.05 5.73
CA GLY A 15 11.80 -12.14 6.76
C GLY A 15 12.52 -10.81 7.03
N LYS A 16 12.28 -9.75 6.27
CA LYS A 16 12.91 -8.44 6.51
C LYS A 16 12.12 -7.63 7.54
N PRO A 17 12.83 -6.96 8.49
CA PRO A 17 12.18 -6.06 9.42
C PRO A 17 11.64 -4.82 8.68
N ALA A 18 10.42 -4.42 9.00
CA ALA A 18 9.76 -3.28 8.40
C ALA A 18 8.81 -2.59 9.37
N TYR A 19 8.55 -1.31 9.13
CA TYR A 19 7.47 -0.58 9.78
C TYR A 19 6.25 -0.57 8.89
N PHE A 20 5.13 -1.07 9.38
CA PHE A 20 3.89 -1.17 8.64
C PHE A 20 3.00 0.03 8.94
N ILE A 21 2.42 0.61 7.89
CA ILE A 21 1.36 1.60 7.95
C ILE A 21 0.14 0.97 7.27
N ARG A 22 -0.83 0.54 8.08
CA ARG A 22 -2.08 -0.06 7.60
C ARG A 22 -3.16 1.01 7.54
N LEU A 23 -3.53 1.42 6.33
CA LEU A 23 -4.57 2.42 6.10
C LEU A 23 -5.96 1.79 6.19
N ALA A 24 -6.91 2.54 6.72
CA ALA A 24 -8.32 2.17 6.70
C ALA A 24 -8.96 2.57 5.36
N GLY A 25 -10.07 1.91 5.03
CA GLY A 25 -10.81 2.09 3.80
C GLY A 25 -10.48 1.03 2.74
N CYS A 26 -11.52 0.33 2.27
CA CYS A 26 -11.39 -0.64 1.19
C CYS A 26 -12.70 -0.76 0.44
N ASP A 27 -12.70 -0.46 -0.85
CA ASP A 27 -13.86 -0.61 -1.74
C ASP A 27 -13.82 -1.93 -2.54
N VAL A 28 -12.80 -2.76 -2.32
CA VAL A 28 -12.63 -4.05 -3.00
C VAL A 28 -13.55 -5.12 -2.43
N ASN A 29 -13.87 -5.05 -1.13
CA ASN A 29 -14.87 -5.88 -0.44
C ASN A 29 -14.71 -7.40 -0.66
N CYS A 30 -13.49 -7.94 -0.55
CA CYS A 30 -13.23 -9.36 -0.72
C CYS A 30 -13.98 -10.19 0.34
N HIS A 31 -14.85 -11.11 -0.05
CA HIS A 31 -15.61 -11.92 0.93
C HIS A 31 -14.70 -12.80 1.83
N TRP A 32 -13.51 -13.15 1.36
CA TRP A 32 -12.47 -13.88 2.11
C TRP A 32 -11.44 -12.99 2.81
N CYS A 33 -11.72 -11.67 2.93
CA CYS A 33 -10.82 -10.75 3.61
C CYS A 33 -10.62 -11.16 5.07
N ASP A 34 -9.36 -11.20 5.50
CA ASP A 34 -8.96 -11.52 6.88
C ASP A 34 -8.96 -10.28 7.80
N VAL A 35 -9.11 -9.06 7.23
CA VAL A 35 -9.10 -7.78 7.95
C VAL A 35 -10.32 -6.92 7.53
N LYS A 36 -11.53 -7.46 7.72
CA LYS A 36 -12.76 -6.76 7.30
C LYS A 36 -13.00 -5.44 8.04
N GLU A 37 -12.49 -5.31 9.25
CA GLU A 37 -12.51 -4.07 10.04
C GLU A 37 -11.76 -2.92 9.38
N SER A 38 -10.90 -3.19 8.40
CA SER A 38 -10.22 -2.17 7.61
C SER A 38 -11.09 -1.57 6.49
N TRP A 39 -12.30 -2.08 6.25
CA TRP A 39 -13.14 -1.59 5.16
C TRP A 39 -13.75 -0.23 5.48
N ASP A 40 -14.12 -0.02 6.72
CA ASP A 40 -14.73 1.21 7.20
C ASP A 40 -13.67 2.20 7.70
N ILE A 41 -13.94 3.47 7.53
CA ILE A 41 -13.11 4.56 8.05
C ILE A 41 -13.91 5.25 9.15
N SER A 42 -13.37 5.28 10.37
CA SER A 42 -13.90 6.06 11.47
C SER A 42 -13.08 7.33 11.71
N GLU A 43 -13.72 8.38 12.25
CA GLU A 43 -13.08 9.70 12.43
C GLU A 43 -11.86 9.65 13.38
N ASP A 44 -11.89 8.76 14.37
CA ASP A 44 -10.80 8.54 15.32
C ASP A 44 -9.55 7.86 14.70
N GLN A 45 -9.65 7.37 13.48
CA GLN A 45 -8.55 6.73 12.77
C GLN A 45 -7.71 7.69 11.91
N TYR A 46 -8.09 8.96 11.84
CA TYR A 46 -7.29 9.95 11.10
C TYR A 46 -6.04 10.34 11.89
N LEU A 47 -4.89 10.30 11.21
CA LEU A 47 -3.63 10.82 11.70
C LEU A 47 -3.05 11.78 10.66
N SER A 48 -2.42 12.83 11.14
CA SER A 48 -1.63 13.71 10.26
C SER A 48 -0.39 13.00 9.76
N ILE A 49 0.14 13.45 8.64
CA ILE A 49 1.42 12.94 8.09
C ILE A 49 2.55 13.09 9.12
N ASP A 50 2.59 14.20 9.84
CA ASP A 50 3.61 14.46 10.88
C ASP A 50 3.54 13.44 12.02
N GLU A 51 2.34 13.06 12.46
CA GLU A 51 2.15 12.02 13.46
C GLU A 51 2.61 10.66 12.95
N ILE A 52 2.29 10.32 11.69
CA ILE A 52 2.74 9.08 11.06
C ILE A 52 4.27 9.05 11.01
N ILE A 53 4.90 10.11 10.51
CA ILE A 53 6.36 10.22 10.41
C ILE A 53 7.00 10.12 11.81
N SER A 54 6.44 10.81 12.79
CA SER A 54 6.91 10.76 14.19
C SER A 54 6.88 9.34 14.75
N ASN A 55 5.91 8.53 14.38
CA ASN A 55 5.83 7.12 14.77
C ASN A 55 6.86 6.27 14.03
N VAL A 56 7.01 6.47 12.72
CA VAL A 56 7.98 5.73 11.88
C VAL A 56 9.43 5.90 12.37
N ILE A 57 9.81 7.12 12.74
CA ILE A 57 11.21 7.42 13.14
C ILE A 57 11.59 6.90 14.52
N LYS A 58 10.62 6.51 15.35
CA LYS A 58 10.89 5.85 16.65
C LYS A 58 11.56 4.48 16.47
N TYR A 59 11.45 3.89 15.30
CA TYR A 59 11.99 2.57 14.99
C TYR A 59 13.11 2.65 13.96
N SER A 60 14.09 1.79 14.09
CA SER A 60 15.26 1.73 13.19
C SER A 60 14.97 1.06 11.85
N ALA A 61 13.68 0.76 11.54
CA ALA A 61 13.31 0.15 10.27
C ALA A 61 13.76 1.01 9.08
N GLU A 62 14.53 0.41 8.18
CA GLU A 62 14.92 1.03 6.90
C GLU A 62 13.73 1.07 5.93
N THR A 63 12.87 0.04 6.00
CA THR A 63 11.73 -0.16 5.11
C THR A 63 10.43 0.19 5.82
N VAL A 64 9.59 0.95 5.12
CA VAL A 64 8.20 1.22 5.48
C VAL A 64 7.30 0.54 4.45
N ILE A 65 6.31 -0.21 4.92
CA ILE A 65 5.33 -0.90 4.08
C ILE A 65 4.00 -0.19 4.27
N ILE A 66 3.46 0.36 3.18
CA ILE A 66 2.11 0.93 3.14
C ILE A 66 1.18 -0.16 2.65
N THR A 67 0.20 -0.50 3.46
CA THR A 67 -0.76 -1.58 3.27
C THR A 67 -2.11 -1.19 3.89
N GLY A 68 -3.02 -2.11 4.10
CA GLY A 68 -4.27 -1.86 4.84
C GLY A 68 -5.48 -2.47 4.16
N GLY A 69 -6.56 -1.70 4.02
CA GLY A 69 -7.66 -1.99 3.12
C GLY A 69 -7.19 -1.95 1.66
N GLU A 70 -7.49 -0.87 0.94
CA GLU A 70 -6.85 -0.60 -0.35
C GLU A 70 -6.11 0.76 -0.26
N PRO A 71 -4.78 0.75 -0.10
CA PRO A 71 -4.03 1.99 0.13
C PRO A 71 -4.17 3.02 -0.99
N LEU A 72 -4.33 2.58 -2.24
CA LEU A 72 -4.46 3.48 -3.38
C LEU A 72 -5.82 4.17 -3.49
N MET A 73 -6.78 3.90 -2.59
CA MET A 73 -7.95 4.76 -2.40
C MET A 73 -7.54 6.15 -1.90
N HIS A 74 -6.39 6.26 -1.25
CA HIS A 74 -5.83 7.50 -0.74
C HIS A 74 -4.79 8.08 -1.69
N ASN A 75 -4.64 9.41 -1.68
CA ASN A 75 -3.50 10.04 -2.35
C ASN A 75 -2.26 9.92 -1.44
N LEU A 76 -1.32 9.07 -1.85
CA LEU A 76 -0.12 8.76 -1.07
C LEU A 76 1.08 9.66 -1.38
N SER A 77 0.92 10.67 -2.24
CA SER A 77 2.05 11.50 -2.69
C SER A 77 2.75 12.18 -1.52
N GLU A 78 2.02 12.94 -0.71
CA GLU A 78 2.60 13.68 0.42
C GLU A 78 3.22 12.74 1.48
N LEU A 79 2.55 11.62 1.78
CA LEU A 79 3.09 10.63 2.73
C LEU A 79 4.40 10.02 2.22
N THR A 80 4.43 9.63 0.94
CA THR A 80 5.64 9.02 0.36
C THR A 80 6.78 10.02 0.24
N ASP A 81 6.51 11.29 -0.06
CA ASP A 81 7.51 12.34 -0.11
C ASP A 81 8.11 12.57 1.30
N ALA A 82 7.28 12.68 2.33
CA ALA A 82 7.75 12.83 3.71
C ALA A 82 8.59 11.62 4.19
N LEU A 83 8.22 10.40 3.80
CA LEU A 83 9.00 9.20 4.10
C LEU A 83 10.34 9.18 3.34
N LYS A 84 10.38 9.65 2.09
CA LYS A 84 11.63 9.78 1.31
C LYS A 84 12.59 10.80 1.92
N GLU A 85 12.09 11.92 2.42
CA GLU A 85 12.91 12.89 3.18
C GLU A 85 13.59 12.25 4.41
N LYS A 86 12.93 11.28 5.04
CA LYS A 86 13.49 10.47 6.15
C LYS A 86 14.36 9.31 5.66
N LYS A 87 14.68 9.25 4.35
CA LYS A 87 15.50 8.21 3.70
C LYS A 87 14.96 6.79 3.90
N LYS A 88 13.64 6.64 4.01
CA LYS A 88 13.00 5.33 4.11
C LYS A 88 12.83 4.71 2.73
N LYS A 89 13.00 3.39 2.64
CA LYS A 89 12.55 2.58 1.50
C LYS A 89 11.05 2.34 1.65
N ILE A 90 10.29 2.60 0.60
CA ILE A 90 8.83 2.55 0.65
C ILE A 90 8.33 1.41 -0.21
N HIS A 91 7.64 0.47 0.41
CA HIS A 91 6.95 -0.62 -0.26
C HIS A 91 5.45 -0.40 -0.20
N LEU A 92 4.75 -0.78 -1.26
CA LEU A 92 3.30 -0.76 -1.35
C LEU A 92 2.76 -2.17 -1.50
N GLU A 93 1.72 -2.51 -0.75
CA GLU A 93 0.90 -3.71 -0.95
C GLU A 93 -0.49 -3.26 -1.40
N THR A 94 -0.92 -3.66 -2.60
CA THR A 94 -2.18 -3.19 -3.20
C THR A 94 -2.84 -4.27 -4.05
N SER A 95 -4.15 -4.22 -4.16
CA SER A 95 -4.91 -4.99 -5.14
C SER A 95 -4.77 -4.44 -6.57
N GLY A 96 -4.33 -3.17 -6.71
CA GLY A 96 -4.19 -2.47 -7.98
C GLY A 96 -5.51 -2.00 -8.60
N THR A 97 -6.55 -1.83 -7.79
CA THR A 97 -7.87 -1.37 -8.26
C THR A 97 -7.92 0.13 -8.53
N HIS A 98 -6.94 0.88 -8.03
CA HIS A 98 -6.83 2.32 -8.18
C HIS A 98 -5.53 2.75 -8.87
N PRO A 99 -5.51 3.95 -9.48
CA PRO A 99 -4.28 4.53 -10.02
C PRO A 99 -3.21 4.70 -8.95
N ILE A 100 -1.95 4.47 -9.33
CA ILE A 100 -0.82 4.66 -8.43
C ILE A 100 -0.66 6.15 -8.13
N SER A 101 -0.63 6.51 -6.85
CA SER A 101 -0.23 7.82 -6.33
C SER A 101 0.96 7.67 -5.39
N GLY A 102 1.94 8.59 -5.46
CA GLY A 102 3.16 8.53 -4.64
C GLY A 102 4.32 7.77 -5.26
N HIS A 103 5.40 7.63 -4.48
CA HIS A 103 6.69 7.11 -4.92
C HIS A 103 7.10 5.87 -4.12
N PHE A 104 7.26 4.73 -4.80
CA PHE A 104 7.57 3.45 -4.17
C PHE A 104 8.85 2.84 -4.73
N ASP A 105 9.64 2.20 -3.86
CA ASP A 105 10.81 1.41 -4.23
C ASP A 105 10.42 -0.02 -4.63
N TRP A 106 9.32 -0.52 -4.06
CA TRP A 106 8.78 -1.84 -4.35
C TRP A 106 7.26 -1.84 -4.30
N ILE A 107 6.63 -2.57 -5.20
CA ILE A 107 5.17 -2.76 -5.19
C ILE A 107 4.88 -4.25 -5.20
N CYS A 108 4.20 -4.71 -4.16
CA CYS A 108 3.61 -6.05 -4.07
C CYS A 108 2.18 -5.98 -4.60
N PHE A 109 1.97 -6.58 -5.76
CA PHE A 109 0.66 -6.59 -6.40
C PHE A 109 -0.08 -7.87 -6.05
N SER A 110 -1.23 -7.74 -5.40
CA SER A 110 -2.12 -8.83 -5.00
C SER A 110 -3.49 -8.69 -5.69
N PRO A 111 -3.58 -9.04 -6.98
CA PRO A 111 -4.81 -8.84 -7.74
C PRO A 111 -5.95 -9.67 -7.16
N LYS A 112 -7.11 -9.04 -6.99
CA LYS A 112 -8.28 -9.74 -6.50
C LYS A 112 -9.14 -10.15 -7.70
N ASN A 113 -9.26 -11.45 -7.92
CA ASN A 113 -10.10 -11.99 -8.97
C ASN A 113 -11.52 -12.15 -8.44
N PHE A 114 -12.34 -11.12 -8.63
CA PHE A 114 -13.77 -11.27 -8.45
C PHE A 114 -14.38 -11.87 -9.73
N LYS A 115 -15.40 -12.71 -9.59
CA LYS A 115 -16.32 -12.98 -10.67
C LYS A 115 -17.23 -11.78 -10.94
N VAL A 116 -16.66 -10.59 -10.99
CA VAL A 116 -17.29 -9.40 -11.55
C VAL A 116 -16.91 -9.40 -13.01
N SER A 117 -17.84 -9.08 -13.88
CA SER A 117 -17.75 -9.22 -15.33
C SER A 117 -16.32 -9.08 -15.89
N ASP A 118 -15.94 -9.94 -16.84
CA ASP A 118 -14.61 -9.97 -17.49
C ASP A 118 -14.00 -8.59 -17.85
N THR A 119 -14.84 -7.57 -17.92
CA THR A 119 -14.46 -6.20 -18.30
C THR A 119 -13.78 -5.44 -17.13
N GLU A 120 -14.18 -5.68 -15.89
CA GLU A 120 -13.63 -4.96 -14.73
C GLU A 120 -12.29 -5.56 -14.26
N SER A 121 -12.15 -6.88 -14.31
CA SER A 121 -10.87 -7.54 -14.05
C SER A 121 -9.77 -7.10 -15.03
N LYS A 122 -10.15 -6.87 -16.31
CA LYS A 122 -9.23 -6.35 -17.33
C LYS A 122 -8.85 -4.88 -17.10
N LYS A 123 -9.76 -4.08 -16.54
CA LYS A 123 -9.46 -2.68 -16.16
C LYS A 123 -8.46 -2.60 -15.01
N CYS A 124 -8.59 -3.43 -13.98
CA CYS A 124 -7.66 -3.50 -12.85
C CYS A 124 -6.23 -3.80 -13.32
N LEU A 125 -6.05 -4.84 -14.15
CA LEU A 125 -4.75 -5.19 -14.69
C LEU A 125 -4.17 -4.09 -15.59
N ALA A 126 -5.01 -3.42 -16.38
CA ALA A 126 -4.58 -2.37 -17.30
C ALA A 126 -4.08 -1.10 -16.59
N VAL A 127 -4.73 -0.73 -15.48
CA VAL A 127 -4.33 0.42 -14.65
C VAL A 127 -2.96 0.17 -14.00
N PHE A 128 -2.69 -1.06 -13.58
CA PHE A 128 -1.46 -1.40 -12.87
C PHE A 128 -0.26 -1.62 -13.81
N ILE A 129 -0.45 -2.29 -14.94
CA ILE A 129 0.64 -2.64 -15.88
C ILE A 129 1.10 -1.42 -16.70
N SER A 130 0.22 -0.46 -16.98
CA SER A 130 0.54 0.70 -17.83
C SER A 130 1.72 1.55 -17.32
N PRO A 131 1.83 1.89 -16.02
CA PRO A 131 2.99 2.61 -15.50
C PRO A 131 4.27 1.77 -15.46
N LEU A 132 4.16 0.45 -15.23
CA LEU A 132 5.30 -0.46 -15.19
C LEU A 132 5.93 -0.67 -16.57
N ARG A 133 5.13 -0.72 -17.65
CA ARG A 133 5.64 -0.82 -19.02
C ARG A 133 6.55 0.35 -19.42
N LYS A 134 6.35 1.54 -18.86
CA LYS A 134 7.24 2.69 -19.12
C LYS A 134 8.59 2.58 -18.42
N LYS A 135 8.72 1.72 -17.39
CA LYS A 135 9.99 1.48 -16.68
C LYS A 135 10.75 0.25 -17.18
N ILE A 136 10.10 -0.63 -17.94
CA ILE A 136 10.70 -1.82 -18.57
C ILE A 136 10.80 -1.56 -20.07
N SER A 137 11.54 -0.54 -20.47
CA SER A 137 11.99 -0.41 -21.84
C SER A 137 13.26 -1.23 -21.99
N PRO A 138 13.30 -2.24 -22.87
CA PRO A 138 14.54 -2.96 -23.13
C PRO A 138 15.54 -1.97 -23.74
N LYS A 139 16.76 -1.97 -23.20
CA LYS A 139 17.91 -1.38 -23.87
C LYS A 139 18.31 -2.26 -25.04
#